data_a31a4b76342014d435b0af0e4cb3ff13
#
_entry.id   a31a4b76342014d435b0af0e4cb3ff13
#
_cell.length_a   1.000
_cell.length_b   1.000
_cell.length_c   1.000
_cell.angle_alpha   90.00
_cell.angle_beta   90.00
_cell.angle_gamma   90.00
#
_symmetry.space_group_name_H-M   'P 1'
#
loop_
_entity.id
_entity.type
_entity.pdbx_description
1 polymer ?
#
loop_
_entity_poly.entity_id
_entity_poly.type
_entity_poly.pdbx_seq_one_letter_code
_entity_poly.pdbx_strand_id
1 'polypeptide(L)'
;MANIPIVVVAYDRLHSLKRITDSLLQAEYPQGAELIISIDRGDNRQVLEYADSLSWPFGEKRVIYRPENLGLKRHILCCGDLTQDYDGIILLEDDLVVSPDFYRYAQECFGFIQAQDRIAGAALYNHRLSQLTEKIFEPLEDGFDNWYFRYACS
;
A
#
# COMPACT_ATOMS: atom_id res chain seq x y z
N MET A 1 -9.34 4.44 -17.31
CA MET A 1 -9.05 4.67 -15.91
C MET A 1 -7.77 3.95 -15.57
N ALA A 2 -6.89 4.54 -14.74
CA ALA A 2 -5.64 3.92 -14.38
C ALA A 2 -5.88 2.62 -13.58
N ASN A 3 -5.16 1.57 -13.94
CA ASN A 3 -5.21 0.29 -13.22
C ASN A 3 -4.13 0.30 -12.12
N ILE A 4 -4.53 0.60 -10.89
CA ILE A 4 -3.66 0.72 -9.72
C ILE A 4 -4.13 -0.23 -8.61
N PRO A 5 -3.67 -1.50 -8.59
CA PRO A 5 -4.04 -2.46 -7.57
C PRO A 5 -3.49 -2.08 -6.19
N ILE A 6 -4.17 -2.58 -5.16
CA ILE A 6 -3.68 -2.56 -3.78
C ILE A 6 -2.77 -3.77 -3.58
N VAL A 7 -1.53 -3.54 -3.15
CA VAL A 7 -0.54 -4.59 -2.89
C VAL A 7 -0.22 -4.62 -1.40
N VAL A 8 -0.68 -5.65 -0.71
CA VAL A 8 -0.35 -5.88 0.71
C VAL A 8 0.90 -6.76 0.79
N VAL A 9 1.93 -6.25 1.44
CA VAL A 9 3.18 -6.98 1.71
C VAL A 9 3.08 -7.63 3.07
N ALA A 10 3.11 -8.96 3.12
CA ALA A 10 2.99 -9.75 4.33
C ALA A 10 4.12 -10.78 4.48
N TYR A 11 4.33 -11.26 5.69
CA TYR A 11 5.31 -12.31 6.00
C TYR A 11 4.68 -13.41 6.85
N ASP A 12 4.77 -13.34 8.17
CA ASP A 12 4.34 -14.42 9.09
C ASP A 12 3.40 -13.94 10.21
N ARG A 13 2.95 -12.68 10.19
CA ARG A 13 2.12 -12.06 11.22
C ARG A 13 0.63 -12.10 10.84
N LEU A 14 -0.06 -13.20 11.15
CA LEU A 14 -1.49 -13.35 10.86
C LEU A 14 -2.35 -12.22 11.44
N HIS A 15 -2.07 -11.80 12.68
CA HIS A 15 -2.85 -10.72 13.32
C HIS A 15 -2.72 -9.39 12.59
N SER A 16 -1.51 -9.07 12.10
CA SER A 16 -1.24 -7.86 11.32
C SER A 16 -1.98 -7.93 9.98
N LEU A 17 -1.87 -9.04 9.26
CA LEU A 17 -2.56 -9.23 7.99
C LEU A 17 -4.09 -9.13 8.15
N LYS A 18 -4.66 -9.71 9.20
CA LYS A 18 -6.10 -9.56 9.49
C LYS A 18 -6.48 -8.11 9.72
N ARG A 19 -5.71 -7.38 10.51
CA ARG A 19 -6.00 -5.98 10.83
C ARG A 19 -6.01 -5.08 9.60
N ILE A 20 -5.03 -5.21 8.70
CA ILE A 20 -5.01 -4.41 7.48
C ILE A 20 -6.16 -4.82 6.55
N THR A 21 -6.40 -6.11 6.34
CA THR A 21 -7.49 -6.56 5.47
C THR A 21 -8.86 -6.19 6.01
N ASP A 22 -9.07 -6.20 7.33
CA ASP A 22 -10.30 -5.71 7.95
C ASP A 22 -10.51 -4.21 7.67
N SER A 23 -9.46 -3.39 7.75
CA SER A 23 -9.55 -1.97 7.40
C SER A 23 -9.78 -1.75 5.90
N LEU A 24 -9.17 -2.57 5.04
CA LEU A 24 -9.41 -2.54 3.61
C LEU A 24 -10.85 -2.90 3.25
N LEU A 25 -11.45 -3.89 3.93
CA LEU A 25 -12.85 -4.29 3.71
C LEU A 25 -13.85 -3.20 4.14
N GLN A 26 -13.44 -2.26 4.99
CA GLN A 26 -14.26 -1.12 5.43
C GLN A 26 -14.05 0.15 4.60
N ALA A 27 -13.10 0.14 3.66
CA ALA A 27 -12.80 1.30 2.83
C ALA A 27 -13.75 1.38 1.61
N GLU A 28 -13.75 2.54 0.94
CA GLU A 28 -14.62 2.84 -0.19
C GLU A 28 -13.90 2.65 -1.52
N TYR A 29 -14.56 1.92 -2.43
CA TYR A 29 -14.05 1.63 -3.78
C TYR A 29 -15.11 1.92 -4.83
N PRO A 30 -15.33 3.18 -5.22
CA PRO A 30 -16.44 3.56 -6.10
C PRO A 30 -16.46 2.84 -7.45
N GLN A 31 -15.31 2.34 -7.90
CA GLN A 31 -15.14 1.73 -9.22
C GLN A 31 -14.58 0.30 -9.17
N GLY A 32 -14.53 -0.23 -7.96
CA GLY A 32 -13.83 -1.48 -7.70
C GLY A 32 -12.32 -1.28 -7.52
N ALA A 33 -11.67 -2.30 -6.98
CA ALA A 33 -10.22 -2.32 -6.77
C ALA A 33 -9.71 -3.76 -6.77
N GLU A 34 -8.59 -4.02 -7.43
CA GLU A 34 -7.88 -5.29 -7.35
C GLU A 34 -7.04 -5.34 -6.06
N LEU A 35 -7.04 -6.49 -5.39
CA LEU A 35 -6.22 -6.77 -4.22
C LEU A 35 -5.17 -7.83 -4.52
N ILE A 36 -3.91 -7.51 -4.31
CA ILE A 36 -2.79 -8.44 -4.38
C ILE A 36 -2.21 -8.60 -2.98
N ILE A 37 -2.21 -9.82 -2.44
CA ILE A 37 -1.53 -10.13 -1.17
C ILE A 37 -0.24 -10.85 -1.52
N SER A 38 0.90 -10.20 -1.35
CA SER A 38 2.22 -10.78 -1.57
C SER A 38 2.80 -11.22 -0.24
N ILE A 39 3.07 -12.53 -0.11
CA ILE A 39 3.55 -13.15 1.12
C ILE A 39 4.96 -13.67 0.90
N ASP A 40 5.93 -13.15 1.67
CA ASP A 40 7.28 -13.68 1.72
C ASP A 40 7.28 -15.07 2.37
N ARG A 41 8.23 -15.92 2.01
CA ARG A 41 8.28 -17.26 2.56
C ARG A 41 8.61 -17.27 4.04
N GLY A 42 7.63 -17.68 4.83
CA GLY A 42 7.72 -17.91 6.27
C GLY A 42 7.19 -19.32 6.62
N ASP A 43 7.22 -19.64 7.90
CA ASP A 43 6.77 -20.94 8.41
C ASP A 43 5.30 -20.94 8.87
N ASN A 44 4.66 -19.77 8.92
CA ASN A 44 3.28 -19.61 9.40
C ASN A 44 2.24 -19.94 8.32
N ARG A 45 1.82 -21.19 8.22
CA ARG A 45 0.78 -21.64 7.27
C ARG A 45 -0.56 -20.91 7.45
N GLN A 46 -0.88 -20.46 8.65
CA GLN A 46 -2.14 -19.75 8.91
C GLN A 46 -2.25 -18.43 8.12
N VAL A 47 -1.12 -17.78 7.84
CA VAL A 47 -1.09 -16.57 6.99
C VAL A 47 -1.53 -16.89 5.57
N LEU A 48 -1.04 -18.02 5.04
CA LEU A 48 -1.35 -18.50 3.71
C LEU A 48 -2.83 -18.88 3.59
N GLU A 49 -3.29 -19.73 4.51
CA GLU A 49 -4.68 -20.21 4.56
C GLU A 49 -5.67 -19.03 4.71
N TYR A 50 -5.31 -18.05 5.51
CA TYR A 50 -6.12 -16.85 5.66
C TYR A 50 -6.18 -16.03 4.38
N ALA A 51 -5.04 -15.74 3.74
CA ALA A 51 -4.99 -14.96 2.51
C ALA A 51 -5.80 -15.63 1.38
N ASP A 52 -5.69 -16.97 1.25
CA ASP A 52 -6.46 -17.72 0.26
C ASP A 52 -7.97 -17.69 0.54
N SER A 53 -8.36 -17.81 1.80
CA SER A 53 -9.77 -17.83 2.19
C SER A 53 -10.45 -16.45 2.24
N LEU A 54 -9.66 -15.35 2.25
CA LEU A 54 -10.18 -14.00 2.32
C LEU A 54 -11.11 -13.70 1.13
N SER A 55 -12.35 -13.30 1.41
CA SER A 55 -13.28 -12.80 0.39
C SER A 55 -12.99 -11.33 0.11
N TRP A 56 -12.83 -10.98 -1.17
CA TRP A 56 -12.64 -9.61 -1.65
C TRP A 56 -13.78 -9.23 -2.59
N PRO A 57 -14.79 -8.47 -2.13
CA PRO A 57 -16.00 -8.21 -2.92
C PRO A 57 -15.84 -7.06 -3.92
N PHE A 58 -14.72 -6.34 -3.91
CA PHE A 58 -14.55 -5.10 -4.67
C PHE A 58 -13.85 -5.28 -6.02
N GLY A 59 -13.40 -6.49 -6.34
CA GLY A 59 -12.71 -6.78 -7.59
C GLY A 59 -11.98 -8.10 -7.56
N GLU A 60 -10.94 -8.23 -8.38
CA GLU A 60 -10.11 -9.43 -8.40
C GLU A 60 -9.23 -9.49 -7.14
N LYS A 61 -9.02 -10.70 -6.63
CA LYS A 61 -8.03 -10.97 -5.58
C LYS A 61 -6.99 -11.96 -6.08
N ARG A 62 -5.73 -11.63 -5.88
CA ARG A 62 -4.59 -12.50 -6.19
C ARG A 62 -3.68 -12.66 -4.97
N VAL A 63 -3.25 -13.89 -4.68
CA VAL A 63 -2.25 -14.17 -3.65
C VAL A 63 -0.94 -14.62 -4.33
N ILE A 64 0.18 -13.99 -3.97
CA ILE A 64 1.50 -14.30 -4.50
C ILE A 64 2.34 -14.86 -3.36
N TYR A 65 2.71 -16.12 -3.47
CA TYR A 65 3.65 -16.78 -2.56
C TYR A 65 5.06 -16.69 -3.11
N ARG A 66 5.98 -16.18 -2.31
CA ARG A 66 7.39 -16.21 -2.70
C ARG A 66 7.96 -17.61 -2.48
N PRO A 67 8.73 -18.19 -3.43
CA PRO A 67 9.26 -19.54 -3.33
C PRO A 67 10.34 -19.67 -2.25
N GLU A 68 11.00 -18.57 -1.91
CA GLU A 68 12.05 -18.46 -0.89
C GLU A 68 11.84 -17.23 -0.03
N ASN A 69 12.47 -17.17 1.14
CA ASN A 69 12.48 -15.97 1.98
C ASN A 69 13.40 -14.91 1.34
N LEU A 70 12.77 -13.85 0.83
CA LEU A 70 13.48 -12.73 0.17
C LEU A 70 14.02 -11.73 1.18
N GLY A 71 13.42 -11.68 2.37
CA GLY A 71 13.60 -10.60 3.33
C GLY A 71 12.94 -9.30 2.87
N LEU A 72 12.68 -8.40 3.82
CA LEU A 72 11.86 -7.21 3.62
C LEU A 72 12.25 -6.39 2.38
N LYS A 73 13.53 -6.06 2.24
CA LYS A 73 14.00 -5.20 1.14
C LYS A 73 13.71 -5.80 -0.24
N ARG A 74 14.12 -7.05 -0.46
CA ARG A 74 13.91 -7.72 -1.76
C ARG A 74 12.44 -7.94 -2.03
N HIS A 75 11.67 -8.31 -1.00
CA HIS A 75 10.25 -8.52 -1.13
C HIS A 75 9.51 -7.25 -1.57
N ILE A 76 9.79 -6.10 -0.93
CA ILE A 76 9.23 -4.80 -1.33
C ILE A 76 9.62 -4.45 -2.77
N LEU A 77 10.88 -4.63 -3.16
CA LEU A 77 11.32 -4.37 -4.53
C LEU A 77 10.58 -5.26 -5.55
N CYS A 78 10.45 -6.57 -5.26
CA CYS A 78 9.67 -7.47 -6.10
C CYS A 78 8.17 -7.11 -6.18
N CYS A 79 7.62 -6.49 -5.15
CA CYS A 79 6.25 -5.94 -5.22
C CYS A 79 6.23 -4.66 -6.07
N GLY A 80 7.26 -3.84 -6.01
CA GLY A 80 7.44 -2.67 -6.87
C GLY A 80 7.51 -3.03 -8.36
N ASP A 81 8.10 -4.17 -8.71
CA ASP A 81 8.20 -4.65 -10.10
C ASP A 81 6.83 -4.91 -10.74
N LEU A 82 5.75 -5.02 -9.95
CA LEU A 82 4.39 -5.11 -10.49
C LEU A 82 3.98 -3.87 -11.28
N THR A 83 4.66 -2.74 -11.11
CA THR A 83 4.45 -1.55 -11.96
C THR A 83 4.81 -1.78 -13.43
N GLN A 84 5.41 -2.91 -13.79
CA GLN A 84 5.61 -3.30 -15.18
C GLN A 84 4.31 -3.79 -15.85
N ASP A 85 3.37 -4.30 -15.04
CA ASP A 85 2.09 -4.85 -15.51
C ASP A 85 0.91 -3.90 -15.25
N TYR A 86 1.10 -2.88 -14.41
CA TYR A 86 0.09 -1.93 -13.96
C TYR A 86 0.56 -0.49 -14.17
N ASP A 87 -0.38 0.44 -14.28
CA ASP A 87 -0.05 1.88 -14.38
C ASP A 87 0.66 2.42 -13.14
N GLY A 88 0.41 1.81 -11.99
CA GLY A 88 1.00 2.07 -10.69
C GLY A 88 0.51 1.05 -9.66
N ILE A 89 0.98 1.13 -8.43
CA ILE A 89 0.53 0.28 -7.32
C ILE A 89 0.33 1.10 -6.05
N ILE A 90 -0.58 0.66 -5.19
CA ILE A 90 -0.69 1.14 -3.80
C ILE A 90 -0.03 0.09 -2.92
N LEU A 91 1.19 0.35 -2.45
CA LEU A 91 1.95 -0.59 -1.62
C LEU A 91 1.68 -0.36 -0.14
N LEU A 92 1.23 -1.40 0.56
CA LEU A 92 0.88 -1.36 1.98
C LEU A 92 1.61 -2.48 2.73
N GLU A 93 2.20 -2.17 3.88
CA GLU A 93 2.73 -3.18 4.79
C GLU A 93 1.63 -3.77 5.68
N ASP A 94 1.80 -5.01 6.16
CA ASP A 94 0.78 -5.74 6.90
C ASP A 94 0.45 -5.15 8.29
N ASP A 95 1.26 -4.23 8.82
CA ASP A 95 1.06 -3.59 10.11
C ASP A 95 0.34 -2.22 10.05
N LEU A 96 -0.11 -1.83 8.87
CA LEU A 96 -0.87 -0.60 8.66
C LEU A 96 -2.38 -0.79 8.93
N VAL A 97 -3.07 0.35 9.02
CA VAL A 97 -4.53 0.48 8.98
C VAL A 97 -4.84 1.62 8.03
N VAL A 98 -5.75 1.41 7.08
CA VAL A 98 -6.12 2.44 6.12
C VAL A 98 -7.36 3.21 6.56
N SER A 99 -7.47 4.47 6.13
CA SER A 99 -8.71 5.24 6.25
C SER A 99 -9.73 4.78 5.20
N PRO A 100 -11.03 5.01 5.41
CA PRO A 100 -12.05 4.69 4.42
C PRO A 100 -11.80 5.33 3.05
N ASP A 101 -11.26 6.53 3.01
CA ASP A 101 -11.02 7.32 1.79
C ASP A 101 -9.65 7.11 1.14
N PHE A 102 -8.81 6.22 1.66
CA PHE A 102 -7.41 6.09 1.22
C PHE A 102 -7.28 5.81 -0.28
N TYR A 103 -8.19 4.99 -0.81
CA TYR A 103 -8.13 4.57 -2.21
C TYR A 103 -8.44 5.74 -3.16
N ARG A 104 -9.46 6.54 -2.83
CA ARG A 104 -9.78 7.76 -3.58
C ARG A 104 -8.60 8.74 -3.56
N TYR A 105 -8.02 8.96 -2.39
CA TYR A 105 -6.84 9.82 -2.25
C TYR A 105 -5.66 9.32 -3.08
N ALA A 106 -5.39 8.02 -3.06
CA ALA A 106 -4.34 7.41 -3.87
C ALA A 106 -4.57 7.60 -5.38
N GLN A 107 -5.82 7.45 -5.84
CA GLN A 107 -6.17 7.69 -7.25
C GLN A 107 -5.97 9.15 -7.66
N GLU A 108 -6.35 10.10 -6.82
CA GLU A 108 -6.14 11.53 -7.06
C GLU A 108 -4.65 11.87 -7.10
N CYS A 109 -3.86 11.35 -6.15
CA CYS A 109 -2.40 11.48 -6.16
C CYS A 109 -1.78 10.91 -7.44
N PHE A 110 -2.23 9.73 -7.87
CA PHE A 110 -1.74 9.09 -9.09
C PHE A 110 -2.04 9.95 -10.32
N GLY A 111 -3.26 10.47 -10.46
CA GLY A 111 -3.63 11.37 -11.55
C GLY A 111 -2.75 12.63 -11.60
N PHE A 112 -2.38 13.18 -10.45
CA PHE A 112 -1.43 14.30 -10.37
C PHE A 112 -0.01 13.89 -10.78
N ILE A 113 0.48 12.74 -10.28
CA ILE A 113 1.84 12.23 -10.54
C ILE A 113 2.05 11.97 -12.03
N GLN A 114 1.06 11.39 -12.72
CA GLN A 114 1.14 11.12 -14.16
C GLN A 114 1.45 12.37 -15.02
N ALA A 115 1.09 13.54 -14.53
CA ALA A 115 1.38 14.82 -15.20
C ALA A 115 2.75 15.40 -14.84
N GLN A 116 3.58 14.71 -14.05
CA GLN A 116 4.82 15.21 -13.49
C GLN A 116 5.99 14.25 -13.75
N ASP A 117 6.84 14.55 -14.72
CA ASP A 117 7.98 13.69 -15.10
C ASP A 117 9.02 13.46 -14.00
N ARG A 118 8.99 14.22 -12.91
CA ARG A 118 9.97 14.17 -11.84
C ARG A 118 9.47 13.53 -10.55
N ILE A 119 8.22 13.09 -10.51
CA ILE A 119 7.59 12.49 -9.33
C ILE A 119 7.36 11.01 -9.59
N ALA A 120 8.02 10.15 -8.79
CA ALA A 120 7.91 8.70 -8.92
C ALA A 120 6.80 8.09 -8.06
N GLY A 121 6.28 8.81 -7.06
CA GLY A 121 5.26 8.29 -6.17
C GLY A 121 4.87 9.27 -5.07
N ALA A 122 3.88 8.90 -4.26
CA ALA A 122 3.42 9.65 -3.10
C ALA A 122 3.37 8.75 -1.86
N ALA A 123 3.73 9.30 -0.70
CA ALA A 123 3.51 8.64 0.57
C ALA A 123 2.07 8.89 1.04
N LEU A 124 1.33 7.81 1.34
CA LEU A 124 -0.02 7.90 1.89
C LEU A 124 -0.01 8.06 3.42
N TYR A 125 1.15 8.03 4.03
CA TYR A 125 1.34 8.16 5.47
C TYR A 125 2.05 9.46 5.81
N ASN A 126 1.50 10.17 6.79
CA ASN A 126 2.12 11.36 7.36
C ASN A 126 2.18 11.28 8.88
N HIS A 127 3.34 11.59 9.46
CA HIS A 127 3.45 11.75 10.91
C HIS A 127 2.74 13.02 11.35
N ARG A 128 1.82 12.92 12.30
CA ARG A 128 1.16 14.08 12.89
C ARG A 128 2.14 14.99 13.66
N LEU A 129 3.21 14.42 14.17
CA LEU A 129 4.23 15.11 14.96
C LEU A 129 5.61 14.82 14.39
N SER A 130 6.45 15.85 14.29
CA SER A 130 7.87 15.64 14.05
C SER A 130 8.50 15.01 15.30
N GLN A 131 9.07 13.82 15.14
CA GLN A 131 9.79 13.14 16.22
C GLN A 131 11.03 13.91 16.67
N LEU A 132 11.58 14.78 15.83
CA LEU A 132 12.78 15.58 16.10
C LEU A 132 12.48 16.91 16.80
N THR A 133 11.33 17.51 16.53
CA THR A 133 11.00 18.86 17.00
C THR A 133 9.78 18.90 17.89
N GLU A 134 9.06 17.78 18.05
CA GLU A 134 7.78 17.66 18.78
C GLU A 134 6.70 18.64 18.27
N LYS A 135 6.92 19.25 17.11
CA LYS A 135 5.97 20.18 16.50
C LYS A 135 4.95 19.42 15.65
N ILE A 136 3.70 19.86 15.68
CA ILE A 136 2.66 19.37 14.78
C ILE A 136 3.04 19.82 13.36
N PHE A 137 2.97 18.91 12.41
CA PHE A 137 3.02 19.27 11.00
C PHE A 137 1.67 19.89 10.64
N GLU A 138 1.65 21.21 10.51
CA GLU A 138 0.49 21.89 9.94
C GLU A 138 0.54 21.72 8.43
N PRO A 139 -0.57 21.28 7.78
CA PRO A 139 -0.64 21.31 6.33
C PRO A 139 -0.54 22.76 5.89
N LEU A 140 0.32 23.05 4.94
CA LEU A 140 0.34 24.35 4.28
C LEU A 140 -0.96 24.53 3.50
N GLU A 141 -1.57 25.70 3.60
CA GLU A 141 -2.91 25.99 3.06
C GLU A 141 -3.02 25.84 1.53
N ASP A 142 -1.93 25.87 0.80
CA ASP A 142 -1.91 25.98 -0.66
C ASP A 142 -1.06 24.95 -1.37
N GLY A 143 -1.25 23.69 -1.12
CA GLY A 143 -0.73 22.71 -2.04
C GLY A 143 0.35 21.78 -1.51
N PHE A 144 0.84 21.03 -2.43
CA PHE A 144 1.84 20.01 -2.24
C PHE A 144 3.12 20.59 -1.66
N ASP A 145 3.32 20.41 -0.37
CA ASP A 145 4.57 20.75 0.26
C ASP A 145 5.64 19.75 -0.17
N ASN A 146 6.82 20.24 -0.52
CA ASN A 146 7.99 19.45 -0.85
C ASN A 146 8.42 18.46 0.26
N TRP A 147 7.87 18.57 1.46
CA TRP A 147 8.11 17.65 2.57
C TRP A 147 7.61 16.24 2.33
N TYR A 148 6.50 16.07 1.60
CA TYR A 148 5.96 14.75 1.25
C TYR A 148 6.90 13.95 0.34
N PHE A 149 7.73 14.62 -0.44
CA PHE A 149 8.63 13.99 -1.40
C PHE A 149 10.02 13.68 -0.85
N ARG A 150 10.43 14.30 0.22
CA ARG A 150 11.75 14.05 0.80
C ARG A 150 11.88 12.71 1.52
N TYR A 151 10.78 12.17 2.03
CA TYR A 151 10.78 10.88 2.73
C TYR A 151 10.52 9.68 1.81
N ALA A 152 9.95 9.87 0.64
CA ALA A 152 9.74 8.80 -0.35
C ALA A 152 10.99 8.48 -1.18
N CYS A 153 12.04 9.31 -1.12
CA CYS A 153 13.24 9.19 -1.94
C CYS A 153 14.54 8.94 -1.14
N SER A 154 14.47 8.68 0.16
CA SER A 154 15.68 8.43 0.99
C SER A 154 15.86 6.97 1.35
#